data_05b42b3be84d87ffb5ee12693698eda4
#
_entry.id   05b42b3be84d87ffb5ee12693698eda4
#
_cell.length_a   1.000
_cell.length_b   1.000
_cell.length_c   1.000
_cell.angle_alpha   90.00
_cell.angle_beta   90.00
_cell.angle_gamma   90.00
#
_symmetry.space_group_name_H-M   'P 1'
#
loop_
_entity.id
_entity.type
_entity.pdbx_description
1 polymer ?
#
loop_
_entity_poly.entity_id
_entity_poly.type
_entity_poly.pdbx_seq_one_letter_code
_entity_poly.pdbx_strand_id
1 'polypeptide(L)'
;MAFPLENIRNFCIVAHIDHGKSTLADRLLELTQSVAERDMEEQILDSMDLERERGITIKAHAVTLYYKAKDGREYELNLIDTPGHVDFNYEVSRSLAACEGAVLVVDASQGIEAQTLANTYLAVDHGLELLPVINKIDLPSAEPERVKKEIEDVIGIPAEDAPMISAKTGLNVEEVLERIVTDIPAPKGDRSAPLKALVFDSYYDPYKGVVVYFRVISGRLKTGDKIKMMATGADFDTVEIGRKRATYMEPCDTLEAGEVGYLTASIKTVDEARVGDTVTLAENPADAPLEGYRKVNPVVFCGIYPADGAKYPDLREALEKLSLNDASLLFEPESSKALGFGFRCGFLGLLHMEIIEERLEREYNLDLVTTAPSVEYKFLLTNGETVTVDNPTNYPDPAVIAEALEPVADVHIYSPSEYVGAIMQLCEERRGVYTDMKYMGDRVDIHYVMPMGEIVYDFFDALKSRTKGYASYDYEAKDYEKSKLVKLDVMLAGDVVDALSFIVHSDNAYNKARRIAEKLKDYIPRQLFEVPIQVAVSGKIIARETVKALRKDVLAKCYGGDITRKKKLLEKQKGGKKRMRRLGSVEVPQEAFMAVLKLDE
;
A
#
# COMPACT_ATOMS: atom_id res chain seq x y z
N MET A 1 33.56 -14.62 13.59
CA MET A 1 34.04 -13.57 14.54
C MET A 1 33.22 -12.33 14.26
N ALA A 2 32.82 -11.59 15.29
CA ALA A 2 32.10 -10.32 15.08
C ALA A 2 33.02 -9.30 14.40
N PHE A 3 32.50 -8.52 13.46
CA PHE A 3 33.22 -7.43 12.84
C PHE A 3 33.50 -6.31 13.84
N PRO A 4 34.61 -5.56 13.71
CA PRO A 4 34.80 -4.31 14.44
C PRO A 4 33.64 -3.35 14.10
N LEU A 5 33.12 -2.61 15.10
CA LEU A 5 32.03 -1.65 14.87
C LEU A 5 32.35 -0.65 13.75
N GLU A 6 33.61 -0.19 13.70
CA GLU A 6 34.09 0.74 12.67
C GLU A 6 34.01 0.20 11.23
N ASN A 7 33.91 -1.14 11.07
CA ASN A 7 33.81 -1.80 9.79
C ASN A 7 32.39 -2.28 9.46
N ILE A 8 31.37 -1.83 10.18
CA ILE A 8 29.96 -2.13 9.90
C ILE A 8 29.30 -0.89 9.28
N ARG A 9 28.45 -1.11 8.26
CA ARG A 9 27.60 -0.05 7.66
C ARG A 9 26.20 -0.58 7.51
N ASN A 10 25.23 0.09 8.16
CA ASN A 10 23.81 -0.20 8.01
C ASN A 10 23.19 0.90 7.17
N PHE A 11 22.64 0.55 6.02
CA PHE A 11 22.12 1.52 5.08
C PHE A 11 20.90 0.98 4.34
N CYS A 12 20.08 1.88 3.85
CA CYS A 12 18.97 1.58 2.97
C CYS A 12 19.14 2.26 1.61
N ILE A 13 18.36 1.84 0.63
CA ILE A 13 18.26 2.52 -0.66
C ILE A 13 16.89 3.18 -0.75
N VAL A 14 16.90 4.49 -0.95
CA VAL A 14 15.72 5.34 -1.10
C VAL A 14 15.66 5.83 -2.55
N ALA A 15 14.53 5.62 -3.20
CA ALA A 15 14.32 6.04 -4.59
C ALA A 15 12.82 6.21 -4.88
N HIS A 16 12.52 7.00 -5.90
CA HIS A 16 11.21 6.97 -6.53
C HIS A 16 11.01 5.66 -7.32
N ILE A 17 9.76 5.32 -7.62
CA ILE A 17 9.41 4.18 -8.49
C ILE A 17 10.14 4.36 -9.83
N ASP A 18 10.66 3.26 -10.37
CA ASP A 18 11.41 3.23 -11.63
C ASP A 18 12.74 4.00 -11.67
N HIS A 19 13.23 4.59 -10.57
CA HIS A 19 14.58 5.21 -10.54
C HIS A 19 15.73 4.19 -10.52
N GLY A 20 15.42 2.90 -10.39
CA GLY A 20 16.39 1.80 -10.49
C GLY A 20 16.93 1.32 -9.16
N LYS A 21 16.15 1.41 -8.08
CA LYS A 21 16.47 0.91 -6.73
C LYS A 21 16.85 -0.57 -6.74
N SER A 22 15.95 -1.46 -7.18
CA SER A 22 16.16 -2.91 -7.20
C SER A 22 17.32 -3.30 -8.13
N THR A 23 17.47 -2.62 -9.27
CA THR A 23 18.60 -2.82 -10.19
C THR A 23 19.95 -2.45 -9.54
N LEU A 24 19.99 -1.36 -8.74
CA LEU A 24 21.20 -1.01 -7.99
C LEU A 24 21.49 -2.05 -6.92
N ALA A 25 20.48 -2.50 -6.17
CA ALA A 25 20.64 -3.56 -5.18
C ALA A 25 21.23 -4.84 -5.78
N ASP A 26 20.75 -5.28 -6.96
CA ASP A 26 21.30 -6.42 -7.69
C ASP A 26 22.78 -6.23 -8.02
N ARG A 27 23.19 -5.03 -8.46
CA ARG A 27 24.59 -4.73 -8.77
C ARG A 27 25.49 -4.72 -7.53
N LEU A 28 24.98 -4.25 -6.38
CA LEU A 28 25.69 -4.33 -5.11
C LEU A 28 25.90 -5.80 -4.68
N LEU A 29 24.89 -6.66 -4.87
CA LEU A 29 24.99 -8.11 -4.62
C LEU A 29 26.02 -8.78 -5.52
N GLU A 30 26.03 -8.43 -6.79
CA GLU A 30 26.97 -8.95 -7.78
C GLU A 30 28.43 -8.56 -7.44
N LEU A 31 28.69 -7.26 -7.21
CA LEU A 31 30.02 -6.75 -6.91
C LEU A 31 30.58 -7.28 -5.58
N THR A 32 29.72 -7.53 -4.60
CA THR A 32 30.12 -8.14 -3.32
C THR A 32 30.17 -9.66 -3.37
N GLN A 33 29.91 -10.27 -4.54
CA GLN A 33 29.87 -11.73 -4.73
C GLN A 33 28.95 -12.45 -3.72
N SER A 34 27.90 -11.75 -3.28
CA SER A 34 26.92 -12.27 -2.31
C SER A 34 26.01 -13.33 -2.91
N VAL A 35 25.93 -13.37 -4.24
CA VAL A 35 25.21 -14.38 -5.04
C VAL A 35 26.16 -14.89 -6.10
N ALA A 36 26.16 -16.19 -6.36
CA ALA A 36 26.98 -16.77 -7.42
C ALA A 36 26.45 -16.29 -8.79
N GLU A 37 27.33 -15.98 -9.73
CA GLU A 37 27.00 -15.43 -11.05
C GLU A 37 25.93 -16.26 -11.80
N ARG A 38 25.96 -17.58 -11.65
CA ARG A 38 24.98 -18.51 -12.24
C ARG A 38 23.59 -18.46 -11.61
N ASP A 39 23.48 -17.95 -10.37
CA ASP A 39 22.25 -17.90 -9.56
C ASP A 39 21.70 -16.47 -9.49
N MET A 40 22.33 -15.51 -10.22
CA MET A 40 21.84 -14.14 -10.34
C MET A 40 20.60 -14.10 -11.24
N GLU A 41 19.52 -13.55 -10.70
CA GLU A 41 18.28 -13.23 -11.39
C GLU A 41 18.06 -11.71 -11.30
N GLU A 42 17.25 -11.17 -12.20
CA GLU A 42 16.82 -9.76 -12.09
C GLU A 42 15.91 -9.59 -10.87
N GLN A 43 16.14 -8.53 -10.10
CA GLN A 43 15.37 -8.20 -8.89
C GLN A 43 15.37 -9.34 -7.86
N ILE A 44 16.58 -9.86 -7.56
CA ILE A 44 16.75 -11.05 -6.71
C ILE A 44 16.25 -10.83 -5.26
N LEU A 45 16.21 -9.58 -4.78
CA LEU A 45 15.68 -9.24 -3.46
C LEU A 45 14.15 -9.17 -3.47
N ASP A 46 13.53 -8.89 -4.61
CA ASP A 46 12.08 -8.88 -4.75
C ASP A 46 11.58 -10.34 -4.79
N SER A 47 11.21 -10.86 -3.62
CA SER A 47 10.93 -12.29 -3.40
C SER A 47 9.54 -12.72 -3.88
N MET A 48 8.62 -11.77 -4.06
CA MET A 48 7.26 -12.02 -4.53
C MET A 48 7.17 -11.85 -6.04
N ASP A 49 6.43 -12.72 -6.71
CA ASP A 49 6.15 -12.57 -8.14
C ASP A 49 5.48 -11.23 -8.45
N LEU A 50 4.63 -10.75 -7.54
CA LEU A 50 3.96 -9.44 -7.64
C LEU A 50 4.92 -8.26 -7.61
N GLU A 51 5.99 -8.31 -6.81
CA GLU A 51 7.04 -7.29 -6.77
C GLU A 51 7.72 -7.18 -8.13
N ARG A 52 8.09 -8.33 -8.71
CA ARG A 52 8.75 -8.41 -10.03
C ARG A 52 7.84 -7.96 -11.17
N GLU A 53 6.57 -8.38 -11.17
CA GLU A 53 5.58 -8.02 -12.19
C GLU A 53 5.26 -6.52 -12.19
N ARG A 54 5.15 -5.92 -11.00
CA ARG A 54 4.80 -4.50 -10.82
C ARG A 54 6.04 -3.58 -10.81
N GLY A 55 7.25 -4.14 -10.70
CA GLY A 55 8.49 -3.38 -10.61
C GLY A 55 8.63 -2.55 -9.33
N ILE A 56 7.97 -2.96 -8.24
CA ILE A 56 7.96 -2.27 -6.94
C ILE A 56 8.34 -3.23 -5.83
N THR A 57 9.15 -2.78 -4.88
CA THR A 57 9.36 -3.49 -3.63
C THR A 57 8.16 -3.26 -2.71
N ILE A 58 7.54 -4.34 -2.26
CA ILE A 58 6.38 -4.32 -1.37
C ILE A 58 6.84 -4.48 0.06
N LYS A 59 7.77 -5.43 0.31
CA LYS A 59 8.26 -5.75 1.64
C LYS A 59 9.73 -5.40 1.81
N ALA A 60 10.08 -4.86 2.97
CA ALA A 60 11.48 -4.59 3.30
C ALA A 60 12.28 -5.90 3.42
N HIS A 61 13.49 -5.91 2.87
CA HIS A 61 14.41 -7.05 2.95
C HIS A 61 15.76 -6.59 3.52
N ALA A 62 16.22 -7.27 4.57
CA ALA A 62 17.56 -7.03 5.11
C ALA A 62 18.53 -8.10 4.58
N VAL A 63 19.66 -7.66 4.03
CA VAL A 63 20.70 -8.55 3.50
C VAL A 63 22.07 -8.09 3.96
N THR A 64 22.85 -9.02 4.51
CA THR A 64 24.24 -8.78 4.89
C THR A 64 25.18 -9.10 3.73
N LEU A 65 26.03 -8.13 3.36
CA LEU A 65 27.04 -8.21 2.32
C LEU A 65 28.43 -8.09 2.95
N TYR A 66 29.43 -8.69 2.36
CA TYR A 66 30.83 -8.48 2.74
C TYR A 66 31.57 -7.83 1.58
N TYR A 67 32.23 -6.73 1.86
CA TYR A 67 32.94 -5.94 0.87
C TYR A 67 34.37 -5.64 1.29
N LYS A 68 35.33 -5.94 0.42
CA LYS A 68 36.71 -5.56 0.61
C LYS A 68 36.96 -4.23 -0.09
N ALA A 69 37.04 -3.17 0.67
CA ALA A 69 37.22 -1.81 0.16
C ALA A 69 38.66 -1.54 -0.33
N LYS A 70 38.82 -0.43 -1.05
CA LYS A 70 40.13 0.01 -1.57
C LYS A 70 41.14 0.36 -0.49
N ASP A 71 40.69 0.64 0.73
CA ASP A 71 41.54 0.83 1.92
C ASP A 71 42.16 -0.47 2.43
N GLY A 72 41.78 -1.61 1.84
CA GLY A 72 42.27 -2.95 2.16
C GLY A 72 41.56 -3.65 3.30
N ARG A 73 40.57 -2.98 3.96
CA ARG A 73 39.77 -3.56 5.03
C ARG A 73 38.56 -4.28 4.46
N GLU A 74 38.06 -5.24 5.24
CA GLU A 74 36.78 -5.90 4.97
C GLU A 74 35.68 -5.27 5.80
N TYR A 75 34.56 -4.99 5.17
CA TYR A 75 33.38 -4.37 5.77
C TYR A 75 32.18 -5.29 5.73
N GLU A 76 31.39 -5.28 6.80
CA GLU A 76 30.05 -5.84 6.85
C GLU A 76 29.06 -4.73 6.47
N LEU A 77 28.40 -4.89 5.33
CA LEU A 77 27.42 -3.96 4.81
C LEU A 77 26.02 -4.58 4.97
N ASN A 78 25.17 -3.98 5.79
CA ASN A 78 23.80 -4.43 5.98
C ASN A 78 22.89 -3.53 5.15
N LEU A 79 22.46 -4.03 3.99
CA LEU A 79 21.47 -3.38 3.13
C LEU A 79 20.08 -3.73 3.63
N ILE A 80 19.29 -2.70 3.95
CA ILE A 80 17.87 -2.83 4.24
C ILE A 80 17.12 -2.23 3.04
N ASP A 81 16.62 -3.11 2.16
CA ASP A 81 15.85 -2.67 1.00
C ASP A 81 14.46 -2.20 1.42
N THR A 82 14.05 -1.03 0.93
CA THR A 82 12.83 -0.34 1.37
C THR A 82 11.81 -0.23 0.24
N PRO A 83 10.50 -0.32 0.52
CA PRO A 83 9.48 0.04 -0.45
C PRO A 83 9.67 1.48 -0.96
N GLY A 84 9.25 1.74 -2.20
CA GLY A 84 9.32 3.09 -2.79
C GLY A 84 7.98 3.82 -2.84
N HIS A 85 6.85 3.17 -2.54
CA HIS A 85 5.51 3.72 -2.71
C HIS A 85 4.95 4.33 -1.41
N VAL A 86 4.15 5.40 -1.54
CA VAL A 86 3.55 6.14 -0.41
C VAL A 86 2.74 5.26 0.53
N ASP A 87 2.00 4.28 0.02
CA ASP A 87 1.20 3.36 0.84
C ASP A 87 2.04 2.56 1.85
N PHE A 88 3.36 2.42 1.58
CA PHE A 88 4.31 1.69 2.41
C PHE A 88 5.23 2.59 3.23
N ASN A 89 4.93 3.88 3.40
CA ASN A 89 5.74 4.82 4.19
C ASN A 89 6.04 4.32 5.60
N TYR A 90 5.13 3.53 6.18
CA TYR A 90 5.33 2.90 7.47
C TYR A 90 6.49 1.87 7.45
N GLU A 91 6.58 1.05 6.41
CA GLU A 91 7.69 0.10 6.26
C GLU A 91 9.01 0.81 5.95
N VAL A 92 8.95 1.91 5.18
CA VAL A 92 10.11 2.78 4.95
C VAL A 92 10.63 3.32 6.28
N SER A 93 9.78 3.94 7.10
CA SER A 93 10.17 4.50 8.40
C SER A 93 10.82 3.47 9.33
N ARG A 94 10.33 2.23 9.34
CA ARG A 94 10.93 1.14 10.13
C ARG A 94 12.34 0.79 9.66
N SER A 95 12.50 0.67 8.35
CA SER A 95 13.78 0.35 7.72
C SER A 95 14.80 1.46 7.97
N LEU A 96 14.38 2.72 7.85
CA LEU A 96 15.22 3.88 8.13
C LEU A 96 15.75 3.87 9.56
N ALA A 97 14.91 3.60 10.57
CA ALA A 97 15.32 3.56 11.98
C ALA A 97 16.37 2.46 12.28
N ALA A 98 16.52 1.48 11.40
CA ALA A 98 17.54 0.44 11.53
C ALA A 98 18.87 0.80 10.81
N CYS A 99 18.99 1.99 10.21
CA CYS A 99 20.13 2.42 9.40
C CYS A 99 20.88 3.61 10.02
N GLU A 100 22.13 3.82 9.61
CA GLU A 100 22.91 5.02 9.81
C GLU A 100 22.95 5.92 8.58
N GLY A 101 22.67 5.38 7.40
CA GLY A 101 22.65 6.17 6.17
C GLY A 101 21.66 5.65 5.15
N ALA A 102 21.36 6.50 4.18
CA ALA A 102 20.48 6.19 3.06
C ALA A 102 21.12 6.59 1.73
N VAL A 103 21.16 5.65 0.79
CA VAL A 103 21.57 5.90 -0.58
C VAL A 103 20.37 6.43 -1.35
N LEU A 104 20.41 7.73 -1.69
CA LEU A 104 19.35 8.42 -2.42
C LEU A 104 19.57 8.30 -3.93
N VAL A 105 18.82 7.44 -4.59
CA VAL A 105 18.94 7.20 -6.04
C VAL A 105 17.99 8.10 -6.81
N VAL A 106 18.57 8.93 -7.68
CA VAL A 106 17.81 9.86 -8.54
C VAL A 106 18.10 9.57 -10.01
N ASP A 107 17.05 9.49 -10.83
CA ASP A 107 17.14 9.29 -12.27
C ASP A 107 17.71 10.54 -12.95
N ALA A 108 18.77 10.39 -13.74
CA ALA A 108 19.43 11.47 -14.46
C ALA A 108 18.54 12.18 -15.50
N SER A 109 17.45 11.55 -15.93
CA SER A 109 16.52 12.12 -16.91
C SER A 109 15.30 12.78 -16.26
N GLN A 110 14.79 12.18 -15.16
CA GLN A 110 13.56 12.64 -14.51
C GLN A 110 13.85 13.67 -13.39
N GLY A 111 14.97 13.50 -12.65
CA GLY A 111 15.30 14.34 -11.49
C GLY A 111 14.50 13.97 -10.24
N ILE A 112 14.26 14.96 -9.38
CA ILE A 112 13.56 14.77 -8.10
C ILE A 112 12.06 14.64 -8.33
N GLU A 113 11.43 13.68 -7.65
CA GLU A 113 9.99 13.46 -7.64
C GLU A 113 9.42 13.46 -6.22
N ALA A 114 8.07 13.45 -6.05
CA ALA A 114 7.40 13.57 -4.76
C ALA A 114 7.91 12.56 -3.72
N GLN A 115 7.97 11.28 -4.09
CA GLN A 115 8.42 10.22 -3.18
C GLN A 115 9.91 10.34 -2.84
N THR A 116 10.74 10.88 -3.75
CA THR A 116 12.14 11.20 -3.46
C THR A 116 12.24 12.16 -2.29
N LEU A 117 11.45 13.23 -2.32
CA LEU A 117 11.43 14.24 -1.25
C LEU A 117 10.86 13.69 0.05
N ALA A 118 9.69 13.06 -0.01
CA ALA A 118 9.04 12.50 1.17
C ALA A 118 9.96 11.52 1.92
N ASN A 119 10.56 10.57 1.19
CA ASN A 119 11.49 9.61 1.76
C ASN A 119 12.80 10.26 2.25
N THR A 120 13.25 11.32 1.58
CA THR A 120 14.43 12.09 2.02
C THR A 120 14.16 12.80 3.35
N TYR A 121 13.01 13.46 3.50
CA TYR A 121 12.64 14.09 4.77
C TYR A 121 12.50 13.06 5.90
N LEU A 122 11.90 11.91 5.63
CA LEU A 122 11.84 10.82 6.62
C LEU A 122 13.25 10.36 7.03
N ALA A 123 14.19 10.24 6.09
CA ALA A 123 15.58 9.87 6.40
C ALA A 123 16.29 10.95 7.25
N VAL A 124 16.07 12.23 6.94
CA VAL A 124 16.60 13.37 7.74
C VAL A 124 16.00 13.38 9.14
N ASP A 125 14.71 13.17 9.30
CA ASP A 125 14.03 13.12 10.60
C ASP A 125 14.57 11.97 11.48
N HIS A 126 14.98 10.85 10.87
CA HIS A 126 15.69 9.77 11.56
C HIS A 126 17.18 10.03 11.79
N GLY A 127 17.71 11.17 11.33
CA GLY A 127 19.11 11.56 11.50
C GLY A 127 20.10 10.73 10.66
N LEU A 128 19.67 10.22 9.52
CA LEU A 128 20.50 9.44 8.61
C LEU A 128 21.42 10.32 7.77
N GLU A 129 22.62 9.82 7.49
CA GLU A 129 23.50 10.40 6.47
C GLU A 129 22.97 10.07 5.07
N LEU A 130 22.82 11.07 4.23
CA LEU A 130 22.29 10.91 2.87
C LEU A 130 23.41 10.88 1.85
N LEU A 131 23.47 9.81 1.08
CA LEU A 131 24.39 9.64 -0.05
C LEU A 131 23.64 9.76 -1.37
N PRO A 132 23.66 10.92 -2.06
CA PRO A 132 23.01 11.06 -3.37
C PRO A 132 23.77 10.27 -4.43
N VAL A 133 23.02 9.60 -5.33
CA VAL A 133 23.55 8.81 -6.45
C VAL A 133 22.70 9.11 -7.68
N ILE A 134 23.33 9.54 -8.78
CA ILE A 134 22.68 9.85 -10.04
C ILE A 134 22.70 8.62 -10.93
N ASN A 135 21.54 8.02 -11.16
CA ASN A 135 21.41 6.79 -11.94
C ASN A 135 20.92 7.05 -13.38
N LYS A 136 21.04 6.02 -14.22
CA LYS A 136 20.61 6.00 -15.63
C LYS A 136 21.32 7.00 -16.52
N ILE A 137 22.61 7.24 -16.27
CA ILE A 137 23.44 8.12 -17.13
C ILE A 137 23.66 7.56 -18.54
N ASP A 138 23.27 6.29 -18.78
CA ASP A 138 23.29 5.63 -20.09
C ASP A 138 22.15 6.08 -21.01
N LEU A 139 21.13 6.76 -20.50
CA LEU A 139 20.01 7.24 -21.31
C LEU A 139 20.41 8.48 -22.15
N PRO A 140 19.92 8.57 -23.40
CA PRO A 140 20.18 9.77 -24.24
C PRO A 140 19.61 11.07 -23.67
N SER A 141 18.60 10.98 -22.82
CA SER A 141 17.94 12.10 -22.14
C SER A 141 18.55 12.43 -20.78
N ALA A 142 19.64 11.78 -20.38
CA ALA A 142 20.27 12.00 -19.09
C ALA A 142 20.92 13.38 -18.99
N GLU A 143 20.62 14.11 -17.94
CA GLU A 143 21.19 15.42 -17.60
C GLU A 143 21.74 15.43 -16.17
N PRO A 144 22.82 14.67 -15.87
CA PRO A 144 23.28 14.47 -14.51
C PRO A 144 23.67 15.75 -13.78
N GLU A 145 24.30 16.71 -14.46
CA GLU A 145 24.69 17.98 -13.84
C GLU A 145 23.49 18.86 -13.46
N ARG A 146 22.41 18.80 -14.24
CA ARG A 146 21.14 19.44 -13.88
C ARG A 146 20.56 18.81 -12.61
N VAL A 147 20.55 17.49 -12.54
CA VAL A 147 19.98 16.74 -11.40
C VAL A 147 20.80 16.95 -10.13
N LYS A 148 22.14 17.01 -10.19
CA LYS A 148 22.99 17.38 -9.06
C LYS A 148 22.58 18.72 -8.47
N LYS A 149 22.45 19.74 -9.33
CA LYS A 149 22.04 21.07 -8.91
C LYS A 149 20.62 21.08 -8.33
N GLU A 150 19.70 20.30 -8.93
CA GLU A 150 18.34 20.15 -8.43
C GLU A 150 18.33 19.54 -7.00
N ILE A 151 19.19 18.57 -6.72
CA ILE A 151 19.36 17.99 -5.37
C ILE A 151 19.85 19.03 -4.38
N GLU A 152 20.84 19.84 -4.75
CA GLU A 152 21.36 20.91 -3.88
C GLU A 152 20.31 22.02 -3.64
N ASP A 153 19.62 22.47 -4.69
CA ASP A 153 18.66 23.56 -4.60
C ASP A 153 17.37 23.16 -3.87
N VAL A 154 16.92 21.90 -4.01
CA VAL A 154 15.62 21.43 -3.52
C VAL A 154 15.74 20.73 -2.18
N ILE A 155 16.71 19.82 -2.05
CA ILE A 155 16.90 19.01 -0.84
C ILE A 155 17.86 19.71 0.14
N GLY A 156 18.82 20.46 -0.40
CA GLY A 156 19.81 21.17 0.41
C GLY A 156 21.01 20.31 0.84
N ILE A 157 21.24 19.16 0.20
CA ILE A 157 22.40 18.30 0.45
C ILE A 157 23.46 18.47 -0.64
N PRO A 158 24.78 18.42 -0.33
CA PRO A 158 25.84 18.47 -1.33
C PRO A 158 25.71 17.33 -2.34
N ALA A 159 25.74 17.62 -3.64
CA ALA A 159 25.65 16.65 -4.71
C ALA A 159 26.73 16.81 -5.79
N GLU A 160 27.66 17.77 -5.64
CA GLU A 160 28.74 18.01 -6.62
C GLU A 160 29.54 16.73 -6.89
N ASP A 161 29.90 16.00 -5.82
CA ASP A 161 30.68 14.76 -5.87
C ASP A 161 29.79 13.49 -5.91
N ALA A 162 28.48 13.62 -6.21
CA ALA A 162 27.59 12.46 -6.24
C ALA A 162 28.00 11.48 -7.35
N PRO A 163 28.12 10.16 -7.06
CA PRO A 163 28.41 9.16 -8.06
C PRO A 163 27.39 9.19 -9.20
N MET A 164 27.91 9.19 -10.43
CA MET A 164 27.10 9.13 -11.66
C MET A 164 27.20 7.72 -12.22
N ILE A 165 26.11 6.96 -12.15
CA ILE A 165 26.11 5.52 -12.44
C ILE A 165 25.09 5.11 -13.51
N SER A 166 25.29 3.94 -14.05
CA SER A 166 24.23 3.16 -14.69
C SER A 166 24.11 1.80 -13.99
N ALA A 167 23.12 1.65 -13.15
CA ALA A 167 22.84 0.37 -12.50
C ALA A 167 22.57 -0.73 -13.54
N LYS A 168 21.93 -0.39 -14.67
CA LYS A 168 21.65 -1.31 -15.77
C LYS A 168 22.92 -1.89 -16.39
N THR A 169 23.94 -1.08 -16.65
CA THR A 169 25.16 -1.50 -17.30
C THR A 169 26.29 -1.86 -16.32
N GLY A 170 26.13 -1.54 -15.03
CA GLY A 170 27.14 -1.71 -13.99
C GLY A 170 28.19 -0.58 -13.97
N LEU A 171 28.04 0.44 -14.81
CA LEU A 171 29.00 1.54 -14.91
C LEU A 171 29.07 2.32 -13.60
N ASN A 172 30.28 2.51 -13.06
CA ASN A 172 30.61 3.27 -11.84
C ASN A 172 29.92 2.79 -10.55
N VAL A 173 29.27 1.62 -10.51
CA VAL A 173 28.56 1.15 -9.30
C VAL A 173 29.53 0.83 -8.15
N GLU A 174 30.78 0.41 -8.44
CA GLU A 174 31.81 0.21 -7.40
C GLU A 174 32.08 1.49 -6.60
N GLU A 175 31.97 2.67 -7.21
CA GLU A 175 32.11 3.96 -6.53
C GLU A 175 31.05 4.15 -5.43
N VAL A 176 29.83 3.66 -5.65
CA VAL A 176 28.78 3.70 -4.63
C VAL A 176 29.17 2.88 -3.41
N LEU A 177 29.76 1.68 -3.58
CA LEU A 177 30.25 0.86 -2.46
C LEU A 177 31.34 1.58 -1.67
N GLU A 178 32.31 2.21 -2.36
CA GLU A 178 33.37 2.98 -1.70
C GLU A 178 32.80 4.18 -0.92
N ARG A 179 31.81 4.88 -1.50
CA ARG A 179 31.15 6.02 -0.82
C ARG A 179 30.31 5.55 0.38
N ILE A 180 29.64 4.39 0.30
CA ILE A 180 28.97 3.79 1.47
C ILE A 180 29.97 3.55 2.61
N VAL A 181 31.15 3.04 2.30
CA VAL A 181 32.19 2.78 3.32
C VAL A 181 32.73 4.07 3.92
N THR A 182 32.96 5.13 3.10
CA THR A 182 33.59 6.38 3.55
C THR A 182 32.62 7.36 4.18
N ASP A 183 31.43 7.50 3.64
CA ASP A 183 30.50 8.59 3.97
C ASP A 183 29.44 8.16 5.00
N ILE A 184 28.95 6.92 4.94
CA ILE A 184 28.00 6.44 5.95
C ILE A 184 28.74 6.15 7.25
N PRO A 185 28.31 6.72 8.40
CA PRO A 185 28.98 6.50 9.68
C PRO A 185 28.83 5.05 10.15
N ALA A 186 29.81 4.59 10.91
CA ALA A 186 29.73 3.32 11.59
C ALA A 186 28.65 3.38 12.70
N PRO A 187 27.96 2.25 12.99
CA PRO A 187 26.99 2.17 14.06
C PRO A 187 27.64 2.47 15.41
N LYS A 188 26.87 3.13 16.29
CA LYS A 188 27.27 3.38 17.68
C LYS A 188 26.66 2.31 18.57
N GLY A 189 27.39 1.85 19.58
CA GLY A 189 26.85 0.89 20.54
C GLY A 189 27.93 0.36 21.49
N ASP A 190 27.52 -0.01 22.69
CA ASP A 190 28.38 -0.64 23.69
C ASP A 190 28.05 -2.14 23.77
N ARG A 191 28.99 -2.98 23.38
CA ARG A 191 28.88 -4.45 23.40
C ARG A 191 28.83 -5.03 24.81
N SER A 192 29.24 -4.26 25.83
CA SER A 192 29.23 -4.67 27.24
C SER A 192 27.95 -4.26 27.98
N ALA A 193 27.14 -3.38 27.40
CA ALA A 193 25.89 -2.93 27.98
C ALA A 193 24.78 -4.03 27.93
N PRO A 194 23.68 -3.87 28.68
CA PRO A 194 22.51 -4.72 28.51
C PRO A 194 22.01 -4.75 27.07
N LEU A 195 21.51 -5.92 26.63
CA LEU A 195 20.98 -6.08 25.29
C LEU A 195 19.80 -5.15 25.05
N LYS A 196 19.88 -4.37 23.97
CA LYS A 196 18.76 -3.68 23.32
C LYS A 196 18.83 -3.95 21.84
N ALA A 197 17.85 -4.62 21.30
CA ALA A 197 17.73 -4.85 19.87
C ALA A 197 16.36 -4.38 19.37
N LEU A 198 16.36 -3.60 18.29
CA LEU A 198 15.16 -3.05 17.67
C LEU A 198 14.61 -4.06 16.65
N VAL A 199 13.38 -4.48 16.82
CA VAL A 199 12.67 -5.30 15.84
C VAL A 199 12.17 -4.38 14.72
N PHE A 200 12.64 -4.56 13.49
CA PHE A 200 12.18 -3.75 12.36
C PHE A 200 11.30 -4.52 11.37
N ASP A 201 11.36 -5.88 11.37
CA ASP A 201 10.44 -6.72 10.59
C ASP A 201 10.25 -8.08 11.24
N SER A 202 9.17 -8.77 10.89
CA SER A 202 8.92 -10.16 11.27
C SER A 202 8.05 -10.86 10.23
N TYR A 203 8.19 -12.17 10.10
CA TYR A 203 7.33 -12.98 9.25
C TYR A 203 7.16 -14.39 9.81
N TYR A 204 6.10 -15.06 9.37
CA TYR A 204 5.85 -16.44 9.71
C TYR A 204 6.40 -17.38 8.65
N ASP A 205 7.27 -18.29 9.07
CA ASP A 205 7.78 -19.38 8.24
C ASP A 205 7.11 -20.70 8.70
N PRO A 206 6.53 -21.50 7.78
CA PRO A 206 5.84 -22.75 8.16
C PRO A 206 6.73 -23.79 8.86
N TYR A 207 8.05 -23.70 8.68
CA TYR A 207 9.02 -24.64 9.23
C TYR A 207 9.75 -24.11 10.47
N LYS A 208 10.03 -22.80 10.50
CA LYS A 208 10.80 -22.15 11.58
C LYS A 208 9.92 -21.42 12.61
N GLY A 209 8.63 -21.24 12.31
CA GLY A 209 7.74 -20.38 13.09
C GLY A 209 7.97 -18.91 12.81
N VAL A 210 7.79 -18.05 13.80
CA VAL A 210 8.01 -16.61 13.64
C VAL A 210 9.52 -16.33 13.56
N VAL A 211 9.95 -15.72 12.46
CA VAL A 211 11.30 -15.19 12.24
C VAL A 211 11.25 -13.69 12.47
N VAL A 212 12.09 -13.20 13.35
CA VAL A 212 12.15 -11.78 13.72
C VAL A 212 13.45 -11.18 13.20
N TYR A 213 13.36 -10.11 12.40
CA TYR A 213 14.51 -9.32 11.99
C TYR A 213 14.73 -8.18 12.97
N PHE A 214 15.97 -8.02 13.38
CA PHE A 214 16.31 -7.01 14.38
C PHE A 214 17.71 -6.45 14.13
N ARG A 215 17.91 -5.26 14.69
CA ARG A 215 19.22 -4.63 14.80
C ARG A 215 19.65 -4.53 16.26
N VAL A 216 20.85 -4.98 16.57
CA VAL A 216 21.42 -4.84 17.91
C VAL A 216 21.96 -3.42 18.08
N ILE A 217 21.33 -2.65 18.99
CA ILE A 217 21.75 -1.28 19.34
C ILE A 217 22.81 -1.30 20.44
N SER A 218 22.65 -2.15 21.44
CA SER A 218 23.63 -2.35 22.52
C SER A 218 23.64 -3.78 23.02
N GLY A 219 24.73 -4.18 23.64
CA GLY A 219 24.89 -5.52 24.19
C GLY A 219 25.16 -6.58 23.14
N ARG A 220 24.79 -7.80 23.44
CA ARG A 220 24.96 -8.98 22.58
C ARG A 220 23.86 -9.99 22.85
N LEU A 221 23.53 -10.76 21.81
CA LEU A 221 22.58 -11.88 21.85
C LEU A 221 23.31 -13.14 21.42
N LYS A 222 23.09 -14.27 22.13
CA LYS A 222 23.61 -15.59 21.79
C LYS A 222 22.49 -16.58 21.54
N THR A 223 22.79 -17.58 20.74
CA THR A 223 21.89 -18.73 20.59
C THR A 223 21.66 -19.40 21.95
N GLY A 224 20.40 -19.66 22.29
CA GLY A 224 20.00 -20.25 23.57
C GLY A 224 19.76 -19.25 24.70
N ASP A 225 20.00 -17.96 24.49
CA ASP A 225 19.66 -16.91 25.46
C ASP A 225 18.14 -16.81 25.62
N LYS A 226 17.69 -16.58 26.86
CA LYS A 226 16.29 -16.25 27.12
C LYS A 226 16.06 -14.76 26.91
N ILE A 227 15.25 -14.43 25.91
CA ILE A 227 14.90 -13.06 25.55
C ILE A 227 13.57 -12.66 26.14
N LYS A 228 13.38 -11.35 26.28
CA LYS A 228 12.14 -10.70 26.66
C LYS A 228 11.78 -9.63 25.61
N MET A 229 10.55 -9.68 25.13
CA MET A 229 9.92 -8.62 24.35
C MET A 229 9.40 -7.55 25.30
N MET A 230 9.90 -6.31 25.21
CA MET A 230 9.61 -5.28 26.24
C MET A 230 8.19 -4.73 26.13
N ALA A 231 7.60 -4.63 24.92
CA ALA A 231 6.25 -4.12 24.73
C ALA A 231 5.17 -5.13 25.10
N THR A 232 5.36 -6.41 24.76
CA THR A 232 4.40 -7.47 25.07
C THR A 232 4.64 -8.10 26.45
N GLY A 233 5.87 -7.98 26.98
CA GLY A 233 6.30 -8.61 28.21
C GLY A 233 6.54 -10.12 28.11
N ALA A 234 6.42 -10.71 26.92
CA ALA A 234 6.58 -12.14 26.68
C ALA A 234 8.06 -12.55 26.67
N ASP A 235 8.33 -13.71 27.28
CA ASP A 235 9.67 -14.31 27.35
C ASP A 235 9.76 -15.51 26.42
N PHE A 236 10.88 -15.64 25.68
CA PHE A 236 11.13 -16.75 24.76
C PHE A 236 12.57 -17.25 24.84
N ASP A 237 12.77 -18.52 24.57
CA ASP A 237 14.09 -19.10 24.39
C ASP A 237 14.50 -18.99 22.91
N THR A 238 15.65 -18.38 22.63
CA THR A 238 16.17 -18.30 21.26
C THR A 238 16.62 -19.67 20.76
N VAL A 239 16.07 -20.07 19.62
CA VAL A 239 16.41 -21.35 18.98
C VAL A 239 17.58 -21.18 18.02
N GLU A 240 17.53 -20.18 17.17
CA GLU A 240 18.55 -19.87 16.16
C GLU A 240 18.68 -18.35 16.02
N ILE A 241 19.88 -17.86 15.87
CA ILE A 241 20.18 -16.49 15.45
C ILE A 241 21.14 -16.52 14.26
N GLY A 242 21.15 -15.48 13.43
CA GLY A 242 22.03 -15.43 12.29
C GLY A 242 21.88 -14.17 11.45
N ARG A 243 22.59 -14.15 10.32
CA ARG A 243 22.53 -13.10 9.32
C ARG A 243 21.76 -13.56 8.10
N LYS A 244 21.00 -12.69 7.48
CA LYS A 244 20.30 -12.97 6.23
C LYS A 244 21.24 -12.65 5.06
N ARG A 245 21.59 -13.67 4.30
CA ARG A 245 22.27 -13.51 2.99
C ARG A 245 21.20 -13.39 1.90
N ALA A 246 21.59 -13.00 0.70
CA ALA A 246 20.63 -12.79 -0.39
C ALA A 246 19.73 -14.02 -0.63
N THR A 247 20.28 -15.23 -0.64
CA THR A 247 19.57 -16.46 -0.99
C THR A 247 19.37 -17.44 0.18
N TYR A 248 20.05 -17.24 1.32
CA TYR A 248 19.97 -18.16 2.46
C TYR A 248 20.12 -17.43 3.80
N MET A 249 19.75 -18.12 4.87
CA MET A 249 20.01 -17.71 6.25
C MET A 249 21.32 -18.32 6.72
N GLU A 250 22.22 -17.50 7.26
CA GLU A 250 23.52 -17.89 7.79
C GLU A 250 23.48 -17.90 9.33
N PRO A 251 23.32 -19.06 9.98
CA PRO A 251 23.30 -19.13 11.45
C PRO A 251 24.64 -18.70 12.04
N CYS A 252 24.59 -18.05 13.21
CA CYS A 252 25.77 -17.71 13.98
C CYS A 252 25.53 -17.91 15.48
N ASP A 253 26.61 -17.95 16.26
CA ASP A 253 26.52 -18.16 17.70
C ASP A 253 26.21 -16.87 18.47
N THR A 254 26.58 -15.73 17.92
CA THR A 254 26.47 -14.42 18.62
C THR A 254 26.24 -13.30 17.60
N LEU A 255 25.35 -12.36 17.96
CA LEU A 255 25.20 -11.06 17.32
C LEU A 255 25.45 -9.96 18.36
N GLU A 256 26.22 -8.93 17.98
CA GLU A 256 26.68 -7.86 18.88
C GLU A 256 26.20 -6.48 18.41
N ALA A 257 26.34 -5.47 19.27
CA ALA A 257 25.98 -4.11 18.94
C ALA A 257 26.51 -3.67 17.57
N GLY A 258 25.65 -3.06 16.77
CA GLY A 258 25.88 -2.61 15.39
C GLY A 258 25.44 -3.62 14.32
N GLU A 259 25.33 -4.90 14.63
CA GLU A 259 24.97 -5.94 13.67
C GLU A 259 23.47 -6.04 13.44
N VAL A 260 23.10 -6.41 12.23
CA VAL A 260 21.73 -6.73 11.81
C VAL A 260 21.60 -8.24 11.64
N GLY A 261 20.51 -8.81 12.10
CA GLY A 261 20.30 -10.23 11.97
C GLY A 261 18.86 -10.68 12.15
N TYR A 262 18.68 -11.98 12.21
CA TYR A 262 17.41 -12.60 12.53
C TYR A 262 17.52 -13.48 13.77
N LEU A 263 16.39 -13.70 14.41
CA LEU A 263 16.21 -14.74 15.41
C LEU A 263 14.96 -15.57 15.13
N THR A 264 15.02 -16.83 15.54
CA THR A 264 13.85 -17.68 15.71
C THR A 264 13.75 -18.08 17.17
N ALA A 265 12.55 -18.07 17.67
CA ALA A 265 12.25 -18.48 19.03
C ALA A 265 10.92 -19.26 19.02
N SER A 266 10.53 -19.81 20.16
CA SER A 266 9.25 -20.53 20.25
C SER A 266 8.03 -19.60 20.22
N ILE A 267 8.07 -18.55 19.40
CA ILE A 267 7.02 -17.57 19.21
C ILE A 267 5.94 -18.19 18.32
N LYS A 268 4.70 -18.19 18.80
CA LYS A 268 3.58 -18.84 18.10
C LYS A 268 2.81 -17.91 17.19
N THR A 269 2.75 -16.64 17.55
CA THR A 269 2.01 -15.62 16.81
C THR A 269 2.87 -14.35 16.65
N VAL A 270 2.70 -13.65 15.53
CA VAL A 270 3.43 -12.39 15.27
C VAL A 270 3.06 -11.29 16.27
N ASP A 271 1.86 -11.33 16.83
CA ASP A 271 1.43 -10.40 17.87
C ASP A 271 2.30 -10.45 19.15
N GLU A 272 3.00 -11.56 19.39
CA GLU A 272 3.92 -11.72 20.50
C GLU A 272 5.30 -11.07 20.23
N ALA A 273 5.64 -10.83 18.93
CA ALA A 273 6.88 -10.21 18.48
C ALA A 273 6.56 -9.03 17.53
N ARG A 274 6.01 -7.97 18.12
CA ARG A 274 5.57 -6.82 17.33
C ARG A 274 6.75 -6.06 16.74
N VAL A 275 6.59 -5.62 15.51
CA VAL A 275 7.55 -4.70 14.88
C VAL A 275 7.58 -3.38 15.66
N GLY A 276 8.79 -2.88 15.92
CA GLY A 276 9.03 -1.74 16.80
C GLY A 276 9.22 -2.09 18.27
N ASP A 277 9.09 -3.37 18.62
CA ASP A 277 9.41 -3.81 19.99
C ASP A 277 10.93 -3.85 20.23
N THR A 278 11.29 -3.83 21.49
CA THR A 278 12.67 -3.97 21.94
C THR A 278 12.88 -5.36 22.52
N VAL A 279 13.85 -6.08 21.95
CA VAL A 279 14.34 -7.34 22.50
C VAL A 279 15.42 -7.07 23.51
N THR A 280 15.29 -7.67 24.71
CA THR A 280 16.30 -7.63 25.77
C THR A 280 16.51 -9.04 26.36
N LEU A 281 17.54 -9.23 27.19
CA LEU A 281 17.73 -10.49 27.91
C LEU A 281 16.80 -10.55 29.12
N ALA A 282 16.11 -11.67 29.32
CA ALA A 282 15.22 -11.85 30.46
C ALA A 282 15.98 -11.83 31.80
N GLU A 283 17.23 -12.32 31.83
CA GLU A 283 18.08 -12.35 33.04
C GLU A 283 18.71 -11.00 33.39
N ASN A 284 18.96 -10.15 32.37
CA ASN A 284 19.55 -8.82 32.54
C ASN A 284 18.84 -7.82 31.61
N PRO A 285 17.59 -7.46 31.93
CA PRO A 285 16.79 -6.60 31.08
C PRO A 285 17.34 -5.17 31.05
N ALA A 286 17.18 -4.52 29.89
CA ALA A 286 17.46 -3.10 29.77
C ALA A 286 16.45 -2.25 30.57
N ASP A 287 16.90 -1.08 31.05
CA ASP A 287 16.10 -0.20 31.91
C ASP A 287 14.88 0.42 31.20
N ALA A 288 14.98 0.66 29.89
CA ALA A 288 13.90 1.24 29.09
C ALA A 288 13.93 0.69 27.66
N PRO A 289 12.75 0.54 27.02
CA PRO A 289 12.68 0.17 25.62
C PRO A 289 13.26 1.28 24.72
N LEU A 290 13.59 0.92 23.49
CA LEU A 290 13.88 1.88 22.43
C LEU A 290 12.58 2.60 22.04
N GLU A 291 12.70 3.78 21.41
CA GLU A 291 11.53 4.41 20.80
C GLU A 291 10.96 3.46 19.74
N GLY A 292 9.75 3.02 19.98
CA GLY A 292 9.03 2.13 19.07
C GLY A 292 8.35 2.91 17.94
N TYR A 293 7.89 2.19 16.93
CA TYR A 293 7.12 2.79 15.86
C TYR A 293 5.70 3.15 16.30
N ARG A 294 5.15 4.23 15.72
CA ARG A 294 3.73 4.56 15.92
C ARG A 294 2.88 3.49 15.24
N LYS A 295 1.77 3.11 15.89
CA LYS A 295 0.78 2.24 15.26
C LYS A 295 0.16 2.99 14.09
N VAL A 296 0.20 2.40 12.90
CA VAL A 296 -0.46 2.96 11.73
C VAL A 296 -1.90 2.49 11.70
N ASN A 297 -2.82 3.42 11.48
CA ASN A 297 -4.22 3.10 11.30
C ASN A 297 -4.51 2.96 9.81
N PRO A 298 -5.36 2.01 9.42
CA PRO A 298 -5.84 1.91 8.05
C PRO A 298 -6.54 3.20 7.61
N VAL A 299 -6.42 3.50 6.34
CA VAL A 299 -7.02 4.69 5.72
C VAL A 299 -8.11 4.29 4.73
N VAL A 300 -7.99 3.12 4.14
CA VAL A 300 -8.90 2.56 3.13
C VAL A 300 -9.55 1.31 3.70
N PHE A 301 -10.86 1.19 3.53
CA PHE A 301 -11.63 0.04 3.99
C PHE A 301 -12.46 -0.53 2.86
N CYS A 302 -12.45 -1.86 2.68
CA CYS A 302 -13.38 -2.54 1.79
C CYS A 302 -13.87 -3.87 2.38
N GLY A 303 -15.00 -4.35 1.91
CA GLY A 303 -15.48 -5.70 2.21
C GLY A 303 -14.90 -6.70 1.20
N ILE A 304 -14.33 -7.80 1.67
CA ILE A 304 -13.85 -8.91 0.86
C ILE A 304 -14.73 -10.13 1.11
N TYR A 305 -15.29 -10.67 0.04
CA TYR A 305 -16.22 -11.81 0.09
C TYR A 305 -15.75 -12.90 -0.86
N PRO A 306 -15.85 -14.18 -0.49
CA PRO A 306 -15.60 -15.25 -1.43
C PRO A 306 -16.75 -15.31 -2.44
N ALA A 307 -16.44 -15.48 -3.73
CA ALA A 307 -17.46 -15.65 -4.78
C ALA A 307 -18.34 -16.90 -4.52
N ASP A 308 -17.74 -17.95 -3.96
CA ASP A 308 -18.47 -19.11 -3.41
C ASP A 308 -18.52 -19.01 -1.89
N GLY A 309 -19.70 -18.81 -1.32
CA GLY A 309 -19.88 -18.71 0.14
C GLY A 309 -19.41 -19.94 0.94
N ALA A 310 -19.26 -21.10 0.32
CA ALA A 310 -18.66 -22.29 0.95
C ALA A 310 -17.17 -22.09 1.28
N LYS A 311 -16.48 -21.18 0.61
CA LYS A 311 -15.06 -20.84 0.82
C LYS A 311 -14.82 -19.77 1.91
N TYR A 312 -15.83 -19.36 2.67
CA TYR A 312 -15.65 -18.41 3.77
C TYR A 312 -14.61 -18.85 4.83
N PRO A 313 -14.56 -20.14 5.25
CA PRO A 313 -13.51 -20.60 6.17
C PRO A 313 -12.11 -20.50 5.55
N ASP A 314 -11.97 -20.78 4.26
CA ASP A 314 -10.69 -20.69 3.54
C ASP A 314 -10.20 -19.24 3.46
N LEU A 315 -11.12 -18.29 3.18
CA LEU A 315 -10.82 -16.85 3.18
C LEU A 315 -10.36 -16.38 4.56
N ARG A 316 -11.02 -16.85 5.62
CA ARG A 316 -10.62 -16.54 6.99
C ARG A 316 -9.20 -17.01 7.28
N GLU A 317 -8.89 -18.27 6.97
CA GLU A 317 -7.55 -18.85 7.18
C GLU A 317 -6.49 -18.10 6.36
N ALA A 318 -6.81 -17.71 5.13
CA ALA A 318 -5.91 -16.94 4.27
C ALA A 318 -5.62 -15.55 4.85
N LEU A 319 -6.64 -14.81 5.30
CA LEU A 319 -6.47 -13.51 5.95
C LEU A 319 -5.68 -13.61 7.26
N GLU A 320 -5.95 -14.61 8.08
CA GLU A 320 -5.18 -14.90 9.30
C GLU A 320 -3.68 -15.14 8.97
N LYS A 321 -3.37 -15.91 7.92
CA LYS A 321 -1.99 -16.14 7.47
C LYS A 321 -1.33 -14.89 6.89
N LEU A 322 -2.06 -14.09 6.11
CA LEU A 322 -1.53 -12.84 5.57
C LEU A 322 -1.22 -11.83 6.67
N SER A 323 -2.11 -11.71 7.67
CA SER A 323 -1.89 -10.78 8.79
C SER A 323 -0.70 -11.16 9.68
N LEU A 324 -0.26 -12.43 9.66
CA LEU A 324 0.99 -12.84 10.30
C LEU A 324 2.23 -12.20 9.63
N ASN A 325 2.13 -11.88 8.34
CA ASN A 325 3.22 -11.31 7.56
C ASN A 325 3.03 -9.81 7.27
N ASP A 326 1.86 -9.28 7.59
CA ASP A 326 1.49 -7.89 7.36
C ASP A 326 0.73 -7.33 8.57
N ALA A 327 1.45 -6.68 9.47
CA ALA A 327 0.89 -6.11 10.70
C ALA A 327 -0.05 -4.90 10.45
N SER A 328 -0.10 -4.38 9.23
CA SER A 328 -0.97 -3.27 8.84
C SER A 328 -2.35 -3.72 8.36
N LEU A 329 -2.49 -4.99 7.96
CA LEU A 329 -3.76 -5.57 7.55
C LEU A 329 -4.67 -5.81 8.77
N LEU A 330 -5.77 -5.07 8.82
CA LEU A 330 -6.84 -5.29 9.79
C LEU A 330 -8.03 -5.94 9.09
N PHE A 331 -8.68 -6.90 9.76
CA PHE A 331 -9.89 -7.50 9.23
C PHE A 331 -10.85 -7.93 10.34
N GLU A 332 -12.13 -7.77 10.07
CA GLU A 332 -13.23 -8.12 10.98
C GLU A 332 -14.32 -8.87 10.21
N PRO A 333 -15.00 -9.85 10.82
CA PRO A 333 -16.12 -10.54 10.18
C PRO A 333 -17.23 -9.56 9.77
N GLU A 334 -17.69 -9.67 8.54
CA GLU A 334 -18.78 -8.87 8.00
C GLU A 334 -19.81 -9.75 7.29
N SER A 335 -21.04 -9.27 7.18
CA SER A 335 -22.09 -9.93 6.40
C SER A 335 -22.85 -8.95 5.53
N SER A 336 -23.03 -9.32 4.27
CA SER A 336 -23.84 -8.59 3.30
C SER A 336 -25.06 -9.42 2.92
N LYS A 337 -26.20 -8.75 2.73
CA LYS A 337 -27.43 -9.42 2.23
C LYS A 337 -27.26 -9.92 0.79
N ALA A 338 -26.42 -9.23 0.01
CA ALA A 338 -26.17 -9.55 -1.38
C ALA A 338 -25.07 -10.61 -1.56
N LEU A 339 -23.99 -10.54 -0.76
CA LEU A 339 -22.76 -11.34 -0.93
C LEU A 339 -22.58 -12.43 0.13
N GLY A 340 -23.38 -12.43 1.21
CA GLY A 340 -23.27 -13.40 2.29
C GLY A 340 -22.22 -13.02 3.32
N PHE A 341 -21.45 -14.01 3.82
CA PHE A 341 -20.40 -13.79 4.83
C PHE A 341 -19.07 -13.46 4.17
N GLY A 342 -18.37 -12.48 4.73
CA GLY A 342 -17.06 -12.01 4.31
C GLY A 342 -16.33 -11.30 5.45
N PHE A 343 -15.39 -10.44 5.07
CA PHE A 343 -14.62 -9.66 6.04
C PHE A 343 -14.53 -8.20 5.61
N ARG A 344 -14.68 -7.30 6.57
CA ARG A 344 -14.32 -5.90 6.44
C ARG A 344 -12.82 -5.79 6.67
N CYS A 345 -12.08 -5.33 5.66
CA CYS A 345 -10.63 -5.20 5.71
C CYS A 345 -10.22 -3.74 5.67
N GLY A 346 -9.18 -3.39 6.43
CA GLY A 346 -8.57 -2.07 6.45
C GLY A 346 -7.15 -2.13 5.91
N PHE A 347 -6.79 -1.16 5.06
CA PHE A 347 -5.55 -1.07 4.31
C PHE A 347 -4.90 0.29 4.44
N LEU A 348 -3.59 0.38 4.20
CA LEU A 348 -2.83 1.62 4.21
C LEU A 348 -3.14 2.53 3.02
N GLY A 349 -3.52 1.94 1.88
CA GLY A 349 -3.88 2.63 0.65
C GLY A 349 -4.45 1.67 -0.39
N LEU A 350 -4.69 2.16 -1.60
CA LEU A 350 -5.24 1.34 -2.69
C LEU A 350 -4.28 0.27 -3.16
N LEU A 351 -3.01 0.62 -3.35
CA LEU A 351 -2.01 -0.35 -3.81
C LEU A 351 -1.85 -1.49 -2.80
N HIS A 352 -1.88 -1.17 -1.50
CA HIS A 352 -1.87 -2.20 -0.46
C HIS A 352 -3.10 -3.11 -0.57
N MET A 353 -4.31 -2.55 -0.79
CA MET A 353 -5.54 -3.32 -0.99
C MET A 353 -5.43 -4.27 -2.20
N GLU A 354 -4.98 -3.76 -3.35
CA GLU A 354 -4.81 -4.56 -4.57
C GLU A 354 -3.80 -5.70 -4.39
N ILE A 355 -2.70 -5.44 -3.70
CA ILE A 355 -1.70 -6.47 -3.42
C ILE A 355 -2.26 -7.58 -2.54
N ILE A 356 -3.01 -7.24 -1.47
CA ILE A 356 -3.65 -8.23 -0.61
C ILE A 356 -4.70 -9.04 -1.39
N GLU A 357 -5.50 -8.40 -2.24
CA GLU A 357 -6.48 -9.05 -3.11
C GLU A 357 -5.80 -10.05 -4.07
N GLU A 358 -4.78 -9.61 -4.81
CA GLU A 358 -4.04 -10.49 -5.72
C GLU A 358 -3.33 -11.65 -4.97
N ARG A 359 -2.81 -11.42 -3.78
CA ARG A 359 -2.21 -12.48 -2.96
C ARG A 359 -3.24 -13.51 -2.52
N LEU A 360 -4.44 -13.08 -2.09
CA LEU A 360 -5.55 -13.98 -1.75
C LEU A 360 -5.96 -14.83 -2.95
N GLU A 361 -6.01 -14.24 -4.15
CA GLU A 361 -6.36 -14.94 -5.38
C GLU A 361 -5.26 -15.93 -5.81
N ARG A 362 -4.00 -15.50 -5.85
CA ARG A 362 -2.88 -16.29 -6.40
C ARG A 362 -2.32 -17.31 -5.41
N GLU A 363 -2.05 -16.91 -4.16
CA GLU A 363 -1.40 -17.77 -3.16
C GLU A 363 -2.42 -18.76 -2.54
N TYR A 364 -3.70 -18.35 -2.40
CA TYR A 364 -4.73 -19.16 -1.74
C TYR A 364 -5.83 -19.67 -2.69
N ASN A 365 -5.73 -19.34 -3.98
CA ASN A 365 -6.68 -19.77 -5.03
C ASN A 365 -8.14 -19.46 -4.68
N LEU A 366 -8.39 -18.23 -4.22
CA LEU A 366 -9.71 -17.73 -3.86
C LEU A 366 -10.24 -16.84 -4.97
N ASP A 367 -11.48 -17.08 -5.41
CA ASP A 367 -12.22 -16.13 -6.24
C ASP A 367 -12.92 -15.14 -5.31
N LEU A 368 -12.64 -13.85 -5.44
CA LEU A 368 -13.09 -12.82 -4.51
C LEU A 368 -14.05 -11.82 -5.16
N VAL A 369 -14.94 -11.28 -4.35
CA VAL A 369 -15.76 -10.10 -4.67
C VAL A 369 -15.43 -9.03 -3.66
N THR A 370 -14.87 -7.91 -4.13
CA THR A 370 -14.56 -6.76 -3.29
C THR A 370 -15.62 -5.67 -3.42
N THR A 371 -15.96 -5.03 -2.32
CA THR A 371 -16.83 -3.86 -2.34
C THR A 371 -16.01 -2.62 -2.67
N ALA A 372 -16.71 -1.51 -2.99
CA ALA A 372 -16.03 -0.24 -3.21
C ALA A 372 -15.20 0.16 -1.97
N PRO A 373 -13.94 0.59 -2.17
CA PRO A 373 -13.15 1.14 -1.09
C PRO A 373 -13.86 2.35 -0.49
N SER A 374 -13.75 2.53 0.81
CA SER A 374 -14.29 3.68 1.54
C SER A 374 -13.27 4.16 2.55
N VAL A 375 -13.44 5.39 3.01
CA VAL A 375 -12.68 5.95 4.13
C VAL A 375 -13.53 5.92 5.39
N GLU A 376 -12.91 6.14 6.54
CA GLU A 376 -13.62 6.24 7.81
C GLU A 376 -14.22 7.63 7.98
N TYR A 377 -15.54 7.71 8.14
CA TYR A 377 -16.27 8.96 8.41
C TYR A 377 -16.68 9.03 9.88
N LYS A 378 -16.82 10.24 10.42
CA LYS A 378 -17.35 10.48 11.78
C LYS A 378 -18.65 11.26 11.72
N PHE A 379 -19.62 10.81 12.49
CA PHE A 379 -20.93 11.46 12.60
C PHE A 379 -21.19 11.84 14.06
N LEU A 380 -21.32 13.14 14.32
CA LEU A 380 -21.79 13.63 15.59
C LEU A 380 -23.33 13.55 15.59
N LEU A 381 -23.88 12.79 16.50
CA LEU A 381 -25.32 12.61 16.64
C LEU A 381 -25.94 13.70 17.52
N THR A 382 -27.25 13.92 17.38
CA THR A 382 -28.02 14.90 18.18
C THR A 382 -28.00 14.61 19.67
N ASN A 383 -27.70 13.37 20.09
CA ASN A 383 -27.50 12.98 21.49
C ASN A 383 -26.09 13.32 22.03
N GLY A 384 -25.20 13.87 21.21
CA GLY A 384 -23.80 14.20 21.55
C GLY A 384 -22.82 13.04 21.40
N GLU A 385 -23.25 11.87 20.96
CA GLU A 385 -22.38 10.72 20.67
C GLU A 385 -21.72 10.88 19.30
N THR A 386 -20.43 10.49 19.19
CA THR A 386 -19.73 10.43 17.91
C THR A 386 -19.65 8.96 17.47
N VAL A 387 -20.19 8.69 16.28
CA VAL A 387 -20.16 7.36 15.66
C VAL A 387 -19.18 7.38 14.49
N THR A 388 -18.29 6.41 14.46
CA THR A 388 -17.36 6.18 13.36
C THR A 388 -17.97 5.19 12.37
N VAL A 389 -17.91 5.51 11.08
CA VAL A 389 -18.51 4.72 10.00
C VAL A 389 -17.52 4.54 8.87
N ASP A 390 -17.04 3.34 8.72
CA ASP A 390 -16.19 2.88 7.61
C ASP A 390 -16.98 2.12 6.54
N ASN A 391 -18.14 1.58 6.90
CA ASN A 391 -19.05 0.86 6.02
C ASN A 391 -20.34 1.69 5.76
N PRO A 392 -20.68 1.98 4.48
CA PRO A 392 -21.91 2.71 4.15
C PRO A 392 -23.20 2.08 4.69
N THR A 393 -23.22 0.78 4.99
CA THR A 393 -24.41 0.13 5.57
C THR A 393 -24.72 0.62 6.97
N ASN A 394 -23.70 1.06 7.70
CA ASN A 394 -23.79 1.58 9.07
C ASN A 394 -24.07 3.09 9.13
N TYR A 395 -24.37 3.73 7.99
CA TYR A 395 -24.68 5.15 7.92
C TYR A 395 -25.88 5.47 8.84
N PRO A 396 -25.75 6.42 9.79
CA PRO A 396 -26.81 6.76 10.73
C PRO A 396 -28.05 7.34 10.03
N ASP A 397 -29.22 7.25 10.68
CA ASP A 397 -30.43 7.93 10.19
C ASP A 397 -30.13 9.44 10.03
N PRO A 398 -30.36 10.03 8.85
CA PRO A 398 -30.14 11.45 8.62
C PRO A 398 -30.82 12.38 9.64
N ALA A 399 -31.93 11.95 10.23
CA ALA A 399 -32.67 12.73 11.23
C ALA A 399 -31.92 12.89 12.57
N VAL A 400 -31.00 11.98 12.89
CA VAL A 400 -30.24 12.04 14.15
C VAL A 400 -28.82 12.57 13.97
N ILE A 401 -28.38 12.87 12.74
CA ILE A 401 -27.06 13.44 12.46
C ILE A 401 -27.11 14.95 12.74
N ALA A 402 -26.30 15.40 13.70
CA ALA A 402 -26.07 16.81 13.95
C ALA A 402 -24.99 17.38 13.04
N GLU A 403 -23.90 16.60 12.83
CA GLU A 403 -22.75 17.00 12.04
C GLU A 403 -22.06 15.76 11.43
N ALA A 404 -21.61 15.90 10.19
CA ALA A 404 -20.82 14.88 9.51
C ALA A 404 -19.39 15.40 9.28
N LEU A 405 -18.40 14.54 9.49
CA LEU A 405 -16.98 14.83 9.37
C LEU A 405 -16.35 13.83 8.40
N GLU A 406 -15.54 14.33 7.47
CA GLU A 406 -14.75 13.50 6.55
C GLU A 406 -13.24 13.67 6.81
N PRO A 407 -12.45 12.59 6.66
CA PRO A 407 -11.00 12.70 6.80
C PRO A 407 -10.42 13.48 5.62
N VAL A 408 -9.45 14.33 5.89
CA VAL A 408 -8.73 15.10 4.89
C VAL A 408 -7.24 14.78 4.92
N ALA A 409 -6.55 15.07 3.81
CA ALA A 409 -5.10 14.92 3.70
C ALA A 409 -4.46 16.20 3.19
N ASP A 410 -3.24 16.47 3.64
CA ASP A 410 -2.32 17.38 2.95
C ASP A 410 -1.73 16.64 1.76
N VAL A 411 -1.88 17.22 0.59
CA VAL A 411 -1.42 16.65 -0.68
C VAL A 411 -0.38 17.56 -1.29
N HIS A 412 0.78 16.99 -1.60
CA HIS A 412 1.89 17.63 -2.29
C HIS A 412 1.98 17.06 -3.71
N ILE A 413 1.89 17.91 -4.71
CA ILE A 413 1.92 17.50 -6.12
C ILE A 413 3.12 18.15 -6.80
N TYR A 414 4.04 17.31 -7.28
CA TYR A 414 5.23 17.72 -8.01
C TYR A 414 5.03 17.54 -9.51
N SER A 415 5.28 18.60 -10.27
CA SER A 415 5.07 18.58 -11.72
C SER A 415 5.90 19.65 -12.44
N PRO A 416 6.20 19.47 -13.74
CA PRO A 416 6.65 20.57 -14.56
C PRO A 416 5.62 21.70 -14.58
N SER A 417 6.10 22.96 -14.64
CA SER A 417 5.26 24.16 -14.53
C SER A 417 4.17 24.28 -15.61
N GLU A 418 4.36 23.63 -16.76
CA GLU A 418 3.38 23.62 -17.86
C GLU A 418 2.05 22.94 -17.52
N TYR A 419 2.04 22.03 -16.52
CA TYR A 419 0.84 21.27 -16.12
C TYR A 419 0.08 21.89 -14.94
N VAL A 420 0.55 22.98 -14.34
CA VAL A 420 -0.07 23.63 -13.16
C VAL A 420 -1.57 23.86 -13.36
N GLY A 421 -1.96 24.41 -14.52
CA GLY A 421 -3.39 24.67 -14.79
C GLY A 421 -4.26 23.41 -14.81
N ALA A 422 -3.76 22.31 -15.40
CA ALA A 422 -4.48 21.04 -15.45
C ALA A 422 -4.58 20.37 -14.06
N ILE A 423 -3.54 20.50 -13.25
CA ILE A 423 -3.50 20.00 -11.87
C ILE A 423 -4.47 20.79 -11.00
N MET A 424 -4.44 22.11 -11.05
CA MET A 424 -5.35 22.96 -10.28
C MET A 424 -6.82 22.65 -10.61
N GLN A 425 -7.13 22.49 -11.90
CA GLN A 425 -8.48 22.09 -12.30
C GLN A 425 -8.87 20.72 -11.74
N LEU A 426 -7.97 19.72 -11.78
CA LEU A 426 -8.24 18.40 -11.21
C LEU A 426 -8.52 18.47 -9.71
N CYS A 427 -7.68 19.21 -8.96
CA CYS A 427 -7.85 19.35 -7.52
C CYS A 427 -9.16 20.06 -7.15
N GLU A 428 -9.56 21.09 -7.91
CA GLU A 428 -10.85 21.78 -7.73
C GLU A 428 -12.04 20.84 -7.99
N GLU A 429 -11.98 20.05 -9.07
CA GLU A 429 -12.99 19.02 -9.38
C GLU A 429 -13.13 17.99 -8.25
N ARG A 430 -12.03 17.74 -7.51
CA ARG A 430 -11.95 16.83 -6.35
C ARG A 430 -12.11 17.54 -5.00
N ARG A 431 -12.68 18.72 -4.97
CA ARG A 431 -12.95 19.51 -3.75
C ARG A 431 -11.68 19.90 -2.98
N GLY A 432 -10.54 19.90 -3.62
CA GLY A 432 -9.27 20.33 -3.02
C GLY A 432 -9.27 21.81 -2.69
N VAL A 433 -8.74 22.16 -1.52
CA VAL A 433 -8.52 23.52 -1.09
C VAL A 433 -7.05 23.86 -1.29
N TYR A 434 -6.76 24.77 -2.19
CA TYR A 434 -5.40 25.27 -2.44
C TYR A 434 -4.81 25.91 -1.19
N THR A 435 -3.57 25.56 -0.86
CA THR A 435 -2.86 26.11 0.31
C THR A 435 -1.62 26.89 -0.07
N ASP A 436 -0.72 26.32 -0.87
CA ASP A 436 0.56 26.96 -1.25
C ASP A 436 1.08 26.40 -2.57
N MET A 437 2.03 27.11 -3.18
CA MET A 437 2.75 26.70 -4.39
C MET A 437 4.16 27.22 -4.37
N LYS A 438 5.13 26.33 -4.56
CA LYS A 438 6.56 26.67 -4.60
C LYS A 438 7.16 26.32 -5.95
N TYR A 439 7.81 27.27 -6.58
CA TYR A 439 8.57 27.04 -7.81
C TYR A 439 9.99 26.61 -7.47
N MET A 440 10.41 25.50 -8.07
CA MET A 440 11.74 24.90 -7.92
C MET A 440 12.35 24.70 -9.31
N GLY A 441 12.96 25.78 -9.85
CA GLY A 441 13.42 25.79 -11.25
C GLY A 441 12.25 25.64 -12.23
N ASP A 442 12.29 24.61 -13.07
CA ASP A 442 11.24 24.30 -14.05
C ASP A 442 10.07 23.48 -13.48
N ARG A 443 10.18 23.04 -12.22
CA ARG A 443 9.16 22.27 -11.52
C ARG A 443 8.43 23.10 -10.47
N VAL A 444 7.28 22.59 -10.06
CA VAL A 444 6.41 23.22 -9.08
C VAL A 444 5.97 22.16 -8.07
N ASP A 445 6.03 22.51 -6.81
CA ASP A 445 5.38 21.82 -5.69
C ASP A 445 4.08 22.56 -5.36
N ILE A 446 2.94 21.89 -5.55
CA ILE A 446 1.61 22.46 -5.35
C ILE A 446 0.96 21.76 -4.17
N HIS A 447 0.53 22.53 -3.18
CA HIS A 447 -0.03 22.01 -1.96
C HIS A 447 -1.55 22.22 -1.90
N TYR A 448 -2.25 21.15 -1.54
CA TYR A 448 -3.70 21.14 -1.36
C TYR A 448 -4.08 20.40 -0.08
N VAL A 449 -5.17 20.83 0.56
CA VAL A 449 -5.92 20.00 1.50
C VAL A 449 -7.06 19.36 0.74
N MET A 450 -7.13 18.03 0.72
CA MET A 450 -8.10 17.28 -0.04
C MET A 450 -8.84 16.24 0.81
N PRO A 451 -10.14 16.01 0.57
CA PRO A 451 -10.84 14.90 1.21
C PRO A 451 -10.24 13.56 0.80
N MET A 452 -9.94 12.71 1.77
CA MET A 452 -9.36 11.37 1.52
C MET A 452 -10.20 10.54 0.55
N GLY A 453 -11.53 10.62 0.65
CA GLY A 453 -12.44 9.91 -0.24
C GLY A 453 -12.35 10.32 -1.71
N GLU A 454 -11.78 11.49 -2.04
CA GLU A 454 -11.58 11.94 -3.41
C GLU A 454 -10.19 11.56 -3.96
N ILE A 455 -9.25 11.19 -3.06
CA ILE A 455 -7.89 10.76 -3.42
C ILE A 455 -7.87 9.25 -3.68
N VAL A 456 -8.57 8.49 -2.84
CA VAL A 456 -8.50 7.03 -2.77
C VAL A 456 -8.99 6.33 -4.03
N TYR A 457 -9.86 6.92 -4.88
CA TYR A 457 -10.44 6.17 -6.00
C TYR A 457 -9.55 6.17 -7.26
N ASP A 458 -9.36 7.31 -7.86
CA ASP A 458 -8.79 7.41 -9.22
C ASP A 458 -7.95 8.68 -9.42
N PHE A 459 -7.63 9.36 -8.32
CA PHE A 459 -6.87 10.62 -8.38
C PHE A 459 -5.50 10.44 -9.03
N PHE A 460 -4.81 9.32 -8.71
CA PHE A 460 -3.49 9.03 -9.28
C PHE A 460 -3.56 8.89 -10.81
N ASP A 461 -4.50 8.10 -11.31
CA ASP A 461 -4.66 7.85 -12.74
C ASP A 461 -5.09 9.11 -13.49
N ALA A 462 -6.01 9.88 -12.89
CA ALA A 462 -6.44 11.15 -13.42
C ALA A 462 -5.29 12.17 -13.48
N LEU A 463 -4.45 12.24 -12.44
CA LEU A 463 -3.27 13.09 -12.37
C LEU A 463 -2.25 12.71 -13.46
N LYS A 464 -1.89 11.42 -13.54
CA LYS A 464 -0.95 10.89 -14.55
C LYS A 464 -1.46 11.14 -15.98
N SER A 465 -2.75 10.89 -16.22
CA SER A 465 -3.37 11.11 -17.53
C SER A 465 -3.31 12.58 -17.95
N ARG A 466 -3.66 13.52 -17.05
CA ARG A 466 -3.66 14.98 -17.36
C ARG A 466 -2.27 15.59 -17.49
N THR A 467 -1.26 14.95 -16.93
CA THR A 467 0.14 15.41 -16.94
C THR A 467 1.06 14.55 -17.80
N LYS A 468 0.52 13.66 -18.63
CA LYS A 468 1.28 12.72 -19.47
C LYS A 468 2.30 11.88 -18.68
N GLY A 469 2.01 11.59 -17.43
CA GLY A 469 2.87 10.82 -16.54
C GLY A 469 3.93 11.64 -15.79
N TYR A 470 4.03 12.95 -16.02
CA TYR A 470 5.09 13.77 -15.42
C TYR A 470 4.81 14.26 -14.01
N ALA A 471 3.56 14.24 -13.54
CA ALA A 471 3.26 14.60 -12.16
C ALA A 471 3.32 13.39 -11.24
N SER A 472 3.88 13.60 -10.06
CA SER A 472 3.81 12.70 -8.92
C SER A 472 3.14 13.41 -7.74
N TYR A 473 2.59 12.66 -6.79
CA TYR A 473 2.05 13.24 -5.58
C TYR A 473 2.38 12.37 -4.38
N ASP A 474 2.36 13.01 -3.22
CA ASP A 474 2.41 12.41 -1.91
C ASP A 474 1.32 13.01 -1.03
N TYR A 475 0.88 12.29 -0.01
CA TYR A 475 -0.15 12.80 0.89
C TYR A 475 0.08 12.35 2.34
N GLU A 476 -0.28 13.21 3.27
CA GLU A 476 -0.29 12.91 4.69
C GLU A 476 -1.70 13.09 5.24
N ALA A 477 -2.20 12.05 5.93
CA ALA A 477 -3.51 12.10 6.55
C ALA A 477 -3.53 13.15 7.67
N LYS A 478 -4.54 14.04 7.65
CA LYS A 478 -4.83 15.04 8.66
C LYS A 478 -6.02 14.66 9.53
N ASP A 479 -6.48 15.65 10.29
CA ASP A 479 -7.73 15.57 11.05
C ASP A 479 -8.97 15.55 10.15
N TYR A 480 -10.12 15.50 10.77
CA TYR A 480 -11.42 15.47 10.11
C TYR A 480 -11.96 16.89 9.91
N GLU A 481 -12.57 17.14 8.77
CA GLU A 481 -13.28 18.39 8.47
C GLU A 481 -14.78 18.18 8.29
N LYS A 482 -15.55 19.24 8.58
CA LYS A 482 -17.02 19.22 8.43
C LYS A 482 -17.41 19.10 6.97
N SER A 483 -18.33 18.19 6.69
CA SER A 483 -18.78 17.92 5.32
C SER A 483 -20.26 17.59 5.26
N LYS A 484 -20.85 17.80 4.08
CA LYS A 484 -22.26 17.45 3.80
C LYS A 484 -22.32 16.08 3.13
N LEU A 485 -22.24 15.04 3.94
CA LEU A 485 -22.22 13.66 3.47
C LEU A 485 -23.64 13.10 3.33
N VAL A 486 -23.85 12.31 2.28
CA VAL A 486 -25.09 11.58 2.04
C VAL A 486 -24.79 10.14 1.62
N LYS A 487 -25.69 9.23 1.96
CA LYS A 487 -25.61 7.84 1.52
C LYS A 487 -26.31 7.68 0.17
N LEU A 488 -25.64 7.05 -0.79
CA LEU A 488 -26.22 6.55 -2.03
C LEU A 488 -26.56 5.07 -1.86
N ASP A 489 -27.84 4.74 -2.00
CA ASP A 489 -28.32 3.36 -2.03
C ASP A 489 -28.60 2.94 -3.46
N VAL A 490 -27.91 1.90 -3.94
CA VAL A 490 -28.15 1.31 -5.25
C VAL A 490 -29.20 0.22 -5.12
N MET A 491 -30.24 0.30 -5.95
CA MET A 491 -31.34 -0.65 -5.96
C MET A 491 -31.44 -1.36 -7.33
N LEU A 492 -31.52 -2.67 -7.31
CA LEU A 492 -31.79 -3.50 -8.48
C LEU A 492 -33.15 -4.18 -8.36
N ALA A 493 -34.00 -3.96 -9.33
CA ALA A 493 -35.39 -4.45 -9.33
C ALA A 493 -36.24 -4.03 -8.11
N GLY A 494 -35.78 -3.04 -7.34
CA GLY A 494 -36.43 -2.50 -6.12
C GLY A 494 -35.79 -2.94 -4.82
N ASP A 495 -34.83 -3.88 -4.87
CA ASP A 495 -34.08 -4.34 -3.69
C ASP A 495 -32.76 -3.58 -3.58
N VAL A 496 -32.42 -3.12 -2.37
CA VAL A 496 -31.13 -2.45 -2.09
C VAL A 496 -30.01 -3.48 -2.12
N VAL A 497 -28.96 -3.17 -2.88
CA VAL A 497 -27.69 -3.93 -2.91
C VAL A 497 -26.72 -3.19 -1.99
N ASP A 498 -26.60 -3.66 -0.78
CA ASP A 498 -25.80 -3.03 0.28
C ASP A 498 -24.31 -2.91 -0.09
N ALA A 499 -23.76 -3.91 -0.75
CA ALA A 499 -22.39 -3.92 -1.24
C ALA A 499 -22.07 -2.86 -2.32
N LEU A 500 -23.10 -2.23 -2.91
CA LEU A 500 -22.99 -1.13 -3.88
C LEU A 500 -23.45 0.22 -3.28
N SER A 501 -23.53 0.34 -1.97
CA SER A 501 -23.84 1.61 -1.31
C SER A 501 -22.57 2.45 -1.10
N PHE A 502 -22.70 3.78 -1.17
CA PHE A 502 -21.58 4.73 -1.04
C PHE A 502 -21.95 5.88 -0.09
N ILE A 503 -20.94 6.41 0.60
CA ILE A 503 -21.03 7.71 1.26
C ILE A 503 -20.31 8.73 0.37
N VAL A 504 -20.98 9.81 0.01
CA VAL A 504 -20.48 10.84 -0.91
C VAL A 504 -20.86 12.23 -0.45
N HIS A 505 -20.13 13.25 -0.92
CA HIS A 505 -20.54 14.63 -0.71
C HIS A 505 -21.85 14.94 -1.46
N SER A 506 -22.75 15.72 -0.85
CA SER A 506 -24.07 16.02 -1.39
C SER A 506 -24.05 16.62 -2.79
N ASP A 507 -23.06 17.48 -3.07
CA ASP A 507 -22.95 18.18 -4.36
C ASP A 507 -22.59 17.25 -5.51
N ASN A 508 -21.83 16.16 -5.22
CA ASN A 508 -21.42 15.15 -6.19
C ASN A 508 -22.42 13.99 -6.31
N ALA A 509 -23.40 13.91 -5.41
CA ALA A 509 -24.31 12.78 -5.28
C ALA A 509 -25.05 12.46 -6.58
N TYR A 510 -25.59 13.49 -7.28
CA TYR A 510 -26.33 13.29 -8.52
C TYR A 510 -25.45 12.76 -9.66
N ASN A 511 -24.29 13.38 -9.87
CA ASN A 511 -23.36 12.98 -10.93
C ASN A 511 -22.84 11.56 -10.72
N LYS A 512 -22.42 11.22 -9.50
CA LYS A 512 -21.97 9.88 -9.14
C LYS A 512 -23.08 8.84 -9.27
N ALA A 513 -24.29 9.15 -8.81
CA ALA A 513 -25.45 8.27 -8.94
C ALA A 513 -25.81 7.95 -10.39
N ARG A 514 -25.73 8.94 -11.28
CA ARG A 514 -25.99 8.77 -12.70
C ARG A 514 -24.95 7.87 -13.36
N ARG A 515 -23.67 8.11 -13.12
CA ARG A 515 -22.57 7.30 -13.65
C ARG A 515 -22.66 5.85 -13.17
N ILE A 516 -22.93 5.62 -11.90
CA ILE A 516 -23.15 4.28 -11.34
C ILE A 516 -24.28 3.57 -12.08
N ALA A 517 -25.43 4.23 -12.27
CA ALA A 517 -26.57 3.64 -12.95
C ALA A 517 -26.28 3.30 -14.43
N GLU A 518 -25.56 4.18 -15.13
CA GLU A 518 -25.13 4.00 -16.52
C GLU A 518 -24.15 2.82 -16.65
N LYS A 519 -23.08 2.76 -15.84
CA LYS A 519 -22.11 1.65 -15.82
C LYS A 519 -22.80 0.32 -15.48
N LEU A 520 -23.58 0.24 -14.42
CA LEU A 520 -24.29 -0.99 -14.03
C LEU A 520 -25.20 -1.53 -15.13
N LYS A 521 -25.82 -0.66 -15.94
CA LYS A 521 -26.66 -1.08 -17.06
C LYS A 521 -25.90 -1.85 -18.11
N ASP A 522 -24.61 -1.56 -18.31
CA ASP A 522 -23.79 -2.23 -19.32
C ASP A 522 -23.29 -3.59 -18.83
N TYR A 523 -23.05 -3.74 -17.53
CA TYR A 523 -22.52 -4.97 -16.94
C TYR A 523 -23.59 -5.94 -16.43
N ILE A 524 -24.78 -5.46 -16.03
CA ILE A 524 -25.85 -6.35 -15.58
C ILE A 524 -26.46 -7.10 -16.78
N PRO A 525 -26.42 -8.44 -16.78
CA PRO A 525 -26.91 -9.23 -17.90
C PRO A 525 -28.43 -9.09 -18.07
N ARG A 526 -28.88 -9.08 -19.32
CA ARG A 526 -30.32 -9.07 -19.64
C ARG A 526 -30.97 -10.35 -19.14
N GLN A 527 -32.00 -10.18 -18.33
CA GLN A 527 -32.79 -11.28 -17.79
C GLN A 527 -34.13 -11.43 -18.52
N LEU A 528 -34.92 -12.44 -18.16
CA LEU A 528 -36.26 -12.67 -18.75
C LEU A 528 -37.28 -11.58 -18.38
N PHE A 529 -36.93 -10.72 -17.43
CA PHE A 529 -37.71 -9.54 -17.00
C PHE A 529 -36.85 -8.28 -17.06
N GLU A 530 -37.49 -7.14 -17.01
CA GLU A 530 -36.85 -5.84 -16.99
C GLU A 530 -36.26 -5.57 -15.61
N VAL A 531 -34.97 -5.19 -15.56
CA VAL A 531 -34.25 -4.86 -14.32
C VAL A 531 -34.10 -3.34 -14.26
N PRO A 532 -34.90 -2.63 -13.47
CA PRO A 532 -34.63 -1.22 -13.16
C PRO A 532 -33.47 -1.11 -12.21
N ILE A 533 -32.50 -0.28 -12.57
CA ILE A 533 -31.37 0.16 -11.76
C ILE A 533 -31.74 1.54 -11.23
N GLN A 534 -31.76 1.71 -9.93
CA GLN A 534 -32.16 2.96 -9.28
C GLN A 534 -31.10 3.32 -8.23
N VAL A 535 -30.75 4.60 -8.16
CA VAL A 535 -29.88 5.12 -7.10
C VAL A 535 -30.63 6.16 -6.32
N ALA A 536 -30.67 6.01 -5.01
CA ALA A 536 -31.44 6.86 -4.12
C ALA A 536 -30.57 7.50 -3.03
N VAL A 537 -30.98 8.70 -2.58
CA VAL A 537 -30.48 9.39 -1.38
C VAL A 537 -31.64 9.53 -0.40
N SER A 538 -31.48 9.02 0.81
CA SER A 538 -32.54 9.06 1.85
C SER A 538 -33.88 8.56 1.33
N GLY A 539 -33.89 7.49 0.52
CA GLY A 539 -35.11 6.91 -0.07
C GLY A 539 -35.67 7.65 -1.31
N LYS A 540 -35.11 8.81 -1.68
CA LYS A 540 -35.50 9.54 -2.89
C LYS A 540 -34.61 9.11 -4.07
N ILE A 541 -35.21 8.56 -5.12
CA ILE A 541 -34.52 8.16 -6.34
C ILE A 541 -34.03 9.40 -7.08
N ILE A 542 -32.70 9.50 -7.30
CA ILE A 542 -32.05 10.61 -8.01
C ILE A 542 -31.51 10.20 -9.39
N ALA A 543 -31.24 8.91 -9.60
CA ALA A 543 -30.84 8.38 -10.91
C ALA A 543 -31.57 7.06 -11.19
N ARG A 544 -31.85 6.81 -12.48
CA ARG A 544 -32.52 5.59 -12.91
C ARG A 544 -32.09 5.20 -14.31
N GLU A 545 -31.72 3.92 -14.46
CA GLU A 545 -31.50 3.26 -15.73
C GLU A 545 -32.29 1.93 -15.77
N THR A 546 -32.34 1.28 -16.93
CA THR A 546 -33.10 0.06 -17.06
C THR A 546 -32.44 -0.91 -18.03
N VAL A 547 -32.16 -2.13 -17.55
CA VAL A 547 -31.74 -3.25 -18.41
C VAL A 547 -32.97 -3.90 -19.02
N LYS A 548 -33.09 -3.85 -20.34
CA LYS A 548 -34.24 -4.40 -21.05
C LYS A 548 -34.30 -5.92 -20.95
N ALA A 549 -35.51 -6.47 -20.76
CA ALA A 549 -35.71 -7.92 -20.75
C ALA A 549 -35.31 -8.60 -22.04
N LEU A 550 -34.79 -9.84 -21.94
CA LEU A 550 -34.63 -10.71 -23.08
C LEU A 550 -36.00 -10.94 -23.77
N ARG A 551 -36.07 -10.69 -25.06
CA ARG A 551 -37.29 -10.81 -25.83
C ARG A 551 -37.29 -12.15 -26.57
N LYS A 552 -38.10 -13.10 -26.07
CA LYS A 552 -38.39 -14.30 -26.84
C LYS A 552 -39.45 -13.95 -27.88
N ASP A 553 -39.18 -14.17 -29.14
CA ASP A 553 -40.18 -13.96 -30.19
C ASP A 553 -41.27 -15.06 -30.12
N VAL A 554 -42.30 -14.75 -29.33
CA VAL A 554 -43.44 -15.65 -29.15
C VAL A 554 -44.39 -15.66 -30.37
N LEU A 555 -44.15 -14.72 -31.31
CA LEU A 555 -44.94 -14.57 -32.53
C LEU A 555 -44.33 -15.29 -33.74
N ALA A 556 -43.06 -15.73 -33.66
CA ALA A 556 -42.34 -16.40 -34.75
C ALA A 556 -43.07 -17.64 -35.34
N LYS A 557 -43.88 -18.31 -34.51
CA LYS A 557 -44.67 -19.49 -34.92
C LYS A 557 -46.13 -19.15 -35.27
N CYS A 558 -46.51 -17.86 -35.31
CA CYS A 558 -47.86 -17.44 -35.68
C CYS A 558 -47.94 -17.14 -37.17
N TYR A 559 -48.26 -18.16 -37.96
CA TYR A 559 -48.61 -18.02 -39.38
C TYR A 559 -50.02 -17.44 -39.50
N GLY A 560 -50.17 -16.32 -40.26
CA GLY A 560 -51.46 -15.74 -40.61
C GLY A 560 -51.88 -14.54 -39.74
N GLY A 561 -52.93 -13.83 -40.17
CA GLY A 561 -53.38 -12.55 -39.65
C GLY A 561 -54.20 -12.56 -38.33
N ASP A 562 -54.15 -13.64 -37.54
CA ASP A 562 -54.92 -13.73 -36.30
C ASP A 562 -54.36 -12.77 -35.22
N ILE A 563 -54.88 -11.53 -35.22
CA ILE A 563 -54.53 -10.45 -34.34
C ILE A 563 -54.89 -10.79 -32.87
N THR A 564 -55.96 -11.53 -32.66
CA THR A 564 -56.47 -11.90 -31.32
C THR A 564 -55.49 -12.87 -30.64
N ARG A 565 -55.03 -13.87 -31.38
CA ARG A 565 -54.02 -14.85 -30.89
C ARG A 565 -52.69 -14.16 -30.58
N LYS A 566 -52.23 -13.25 -31.45
CA LYS A 566 -51.01 -12.45 -31.24
C LYS A 566 -51.13 -11.60 -29.96
N LYS A 567 -52.23 -10.89 -29.75
CA LYS A 567 -52.45 -10.12 -28.52
C LYS A 567 -52.46 -11.00 -27.27
N LYS A 568 -53.12 -12.14 -27.28
CA LYS A 568 -53.21 -13.08 -26.16
C LYS A 568 -51.85 -13.68 -25.79
N LEU A 569 -50.99 -13.98 -26.78
CA LEU A 569 -49.61 -14.45 -26.55
C LEU A 569 -48.73 -13.38 -25.96
N LEU A 570 -48.84 -12.14 -26.42
CA LEU A 570 -48.10 -10.98 -25.84
C LEU A 570 -48.57 -10.67 -24.42
N GLU A 571 -49.86 -10.74 -24.10
CA GLU A 571 -50.41 -10.57 -22.76
C GLU A 571 -49.91 -11.68 -21.82
N LYS A 572 -49.90 -12.94 -22.27
CA LYS A 572 -49.39 -14.07 -21.51
C LYS A 572 -47.88 -13.92 -21.22
N GLN A 573 -47.12 -13.45 -22.21
CA GLN A 573 -45.69 -13.13 -22.03
C GLN A 573 -45.48 -11.99 -20.99
N LYS A 574 -46.30 -10.92 -21.09
CA LYS A 574 -46.27 -9.80 -20.14
C LYS A 574 -46.63 -10.25 -18.72
N GLY A 575 -47.64 -11.09 -18.56
CA GLY A 575 -48.02 -11.68 -17.28
C GLY A 575 -46.94 -12.61 -16.70
N GLY A 576 -46.28 -13.43 -17.56
CA GLY A 576 -45.17 -14.28 -17.18
C GLY A 576 -43.96 -13.48 -16.68
N LYS A 577 -43.57 -12.43 -17.40
CA LYS A 577 -42.49 -11.51 -16.98
C LYS A 577 -42.80 -10.84 -15.65
N LYS A 578 -44.06 -10.44 -15.42
CA LYS A 578 -44.49 -9.81 -14.14
C LYS A 578 -44.41 -10.79 -12.95
N ARG A 579 -44.67 -12.10 -13.18
CA ARG A 579 -44.48 -13.14 -12.14
C ARG A 579 -43.01 -13.41 -11.88
N MET A 580 -42.19 -13.54 -12.92
CA MET A 580 -40.74 -13.78 -12.80
C MET A 580 -40.06 -12.63 -12.04
N ARG A 581 -40.45 -11.38 -12.26
CA ARG A 581 -39.96 -10.23 -11.51
C ARG A 581 -40.24 -10.31 -10.00
N ARG A 582 -41.32 -10.98 -9.58
CA ARG A 582 -41.68 -11.15 -8.16
C ARG A 582 -40.94 -12.29 -7.47
N LEU A 583 -40.36 -13.22 -8.23
CA LEU A 583 -39.77 -14.46 -7.73
C LEU A 583 -38.26 -14.54 -8.01
N GLY A 584 -37.72 -13.72 -8.90
CA GLY A 584 -36.32 -13.78 -9.31
C GLY A 584 -35.47 -12.77 -8.53
N SER A 585 -34.41 -13.23 -7.88
CA SER A 585 -33.28 -12.40 -7.48
C SER A 585 -32.50 -11.96 -8.70
N VAL A 586 -32.01 -10.74 -8.71
CA VAL A 586 -31.11 -10.25 -9.77
C VAL A 586 -29.71 -10.70 -9.40
N GLU A 587 -29.12 -11.53 -10.22
CA GLU A 587 -27.72 -11.93 -10.08
C GLU A 587 -26.83 -10.77 -10.54
N VAL A 588 -25.95 -10.31 -9.68
CA VAL A 588 -24.99 -9.23 -9.95
C VAL A 588 -23.65 -9.89 -10.22
N PRO A 589 -23.14 -9.83 -11.45
CA PRO A 589 -21.83 -10.40 -11.76
C PRO A 589 -20.70 -9.62 -11.08
N GLN A 590 -19.58 -10.27 -10.83
CA GLN A 590 -18.41 -9.66 -10.19
C GLN A 590 -17.91 -8.43 -10.96
N GLU A 591 -17.95 -8.48 -12.28
CA GLU A 591 -17.55 -7.37 -13.15
C GLU A 591 -18.40 -6.11 -12.95
N ALA A 592 -19.64 -6.25 -12.47
CA ALA A 592 -20.49 -5.10 -12.16
C ALA A 592 -20.01 -4.35 -10.90
N PHE A 593 -19.47 -5.07 -9.90
CA PHE A 593 -18.85 -4.44 -8.72
C PHE A 593 -17.57 -3.70 -9.13
N MET A 594 -16.70 -4.35 -9.91
CA MET A 594 -15.47 -3.75 -10.41
C MET A 594 -15.71 -2.54 -11.31
N ALA A 595 -16.74 -2.58 -12.17
CA ALA A 595 -17.09 -1.47 -13.06
C ALA A 595 -17.53 -0.20 -12.32
N VAL A 596 -18.16 -0.36 -11.15
CA VAL A 596 -18.56 0.78 -10.31
C VAL A 596 -17.36 1.39 -9.59
N LEU A 597 -16.26 0.65 -9.41
CA LEU A 597 -15.00 1.17 -8.84
C LEU A 597 -14.28 2.08 -9.84
N LYS A 598 -14.36 1.77 -11.14
CA LYS A 598 -13.68 2.49 -12.23
C LYS A 598 -14.65 3.42 -12.98
N LEU A 599 -15.22 4.39 -12.27
CA LEU A 599 -16.24 5.29 -12.84
C LEU A 599 -15.67 6.31 -13.83
N ASP A 600 -14.39 6.63 -13.74
CA ASP A 600 -13.76 7.71 -14.51
C ASP A 600 -12.91 7.21 -15.69
N GLU A 601 -12.86 5.89 -15.93
CA GLU A 601 -12.36 5.27 -17.18
C GLU A 601 -13.51 5.25 -18.27
#